data_bff708cc9c506e527e573dc4bb366dde
#
_entry.id   bff708cc9c506e527e573dc4bb366dde
#
_cell.length_a   1.000
_cell.length_b   1.000
_cell.length_c   1.000
_cell.angle_alpha   90.00
_cell.angle_beta   90.00
_cell.angle_gamma   90.00
#
_symmetry.space_group_name_H-M   'P 1'
#
loop_
_entity.id
_entity.type
_entity.pdbx_description
1 polymer ?
#
loop_
_entity_poly.entity_id
_entity_poly.type
_entity_poly.pdbx_seq_one_letter_code
_entity_poly.pdbx_strand_id
1 'polypeptide(L)'
;TAVQARRGGVVDYVDANRVVIRVNDEESVAGETGVDIYNLQKFTRSNQSTNINQRPIVVKGDRVAVGDVLADGASTDTGELALGQNMLIAFMPWNGYNYEDSVLISERVVADDRYTSIHIEELSVVSRDTKLGPEEITRDISNLSENQLSRLDDSGIVFIGAEVKAGDVLVGKVTPKGETQLTPEEKLLRVIFGEKASDVKDTSLRVPSGMTGTVIDVQVFTRDGVKRDKRAESIIAEALKRYRRDLDDQLRIVERDSFDRLRRQLAGHKVVSTMKLEGLPADCVLTPEFLATMQGYDLFDLRMEEESAQHYIDLTKQAIEHTREDNSRKYDIKNDKLTRGDELPPGVLKMVKVYIAERRRLQPGDKMAGRHGNK
;
A
#
# COMPACT_ATOMS: atom_id res chain seq x y z
N THR A 1 -5.63 -11.16 -10.71
CA THR A 1 -4.20 -11.37 -10.41
C THR A 1 -4.04 -12.06 -9.06
N ALA A 2 -4.13 -13.39 -9.07
CA ALA A 2 -3.83 -14.21 -7.91
C ALA A 2 -2.30 -14.27 -7.68
N VAL A 3 -1.90 -14.40 -6.44
CA VAL A 3 -0.49 -14.61 -6.06
C VAL A 3 -0.24 -16.10 -5.98
N GLN A 4 0.77 -16.59 -6.69
CA GLN A 4 1.13 -18.00 -6.75
C GLN A 4 2.48 -18.27 -6.11
N ALA A 5 2.65 -19.45 -5.52
CA ALA A 5 3.91 -19.89 -4.95
C ALA A 5 4.96 -20.11 -6.05
N ARG A 6 6.14 -19.53 -5.85
CA ARG A 6 7.31 -19.68 -6.75
C ARG A 6 8.05 -20.99 -6.47
N ARG A 7 8.14 -21.37 -5.21
CA ARG A 7 8.76 -22.59 -4.74
C ARG A 7 7.84 -23.30 -3.75
N GLY A 8 7.94 -24.61 -3.65
CA GLY A 8 7.18 -25.38 -2.68
C GLY A 8 7.71 -25.20 -1.27
N GLY A 9 6.82 -25.33 -0.29
CA GLY A 9 7.21 -25.15 1.10
C GLY A 9 6.04 -25.24 2.08
N VAL A 10 6.30 -24.73 3.27
CA VAL A 10 5.31 -24.63 4.35
C VAL A 10 5.08 -23.16 4.68
N VAL A 11 3.83 -22.78 4.80
CA VAL A 11 3.45 -21.42 5.18
C VAL A 11 3.82 -21.18 6.65
N ASP A 12 4.79 -20.29 6.90
CA ASP A 12 5.29 -19.98 8.24
C ASP A 12 4.51 -18.84 8.90
N TYR A 13 4.16 -17.83 8.11
CA TYR A 13 3.44 -16.65 8.59
C TYR A 13 2.50 -16.09 7.53
N VAL A 14 1.32 -15.67 7.95
CA VAL A 14 0.32 -15.02 7.11
C VAL A 14 -0.27 -13.84 7.84
N ASP A 15 -0.30 -12.69 7.18
CA ASP A 15 -1.09 -11.54 7.58
C ASP A 15 -1.78 -10.89 6.37
N ALA A 16 -2.50 -9.81 6.59
CA ALA A 16 -3.20 -9.11 5.52
C ALA A 16 -2.26 -8.52 4.45
N ASN A 17 -0.99 -8.27 4.79
CA ASN A 17 -0.02 -7.58 3.91
C ASN A 17 0.98 -8.52 3.29
N ARG A 18 1.23 -9.68 3.90
CA ARG A 18 2.27 -10.61 3.42
C ARG A 18 1.97 -12.07 3.73
N VAL A 19 2.51 -12.94 2.91
CA VAL A 19 2.59 -14.37 3.13
C VAL A 19 4.06 -14.77 3.11
N VAL A 20 4.50 -15.53 4.11
CA VAL A 20 5.87 -16.03 4.23
C VAL A 20 5.86 -17.54 4.10
N ILE A 21 6.59 -18.05 3.12
CA ILE A 21 6.75 -19.47 2.89
C ILE A 21 8.18 -19.89 3.22
N ARG A 22 8.33 -20.87 4.09
CA ARG A 22 9.59 -21.55 4.30
C ARG A 22 9.73 -22.65 3.25
N VAL A 23 10.67 -22.45 2.34
CA VAL A 23 10.90 -23.33 1.19
C VAL A 23 11.38 -24.70 1.66
N ASN A 24 10.96 -25.77 0.99
CA ASN A 24 11.44 -27.12 1.23
C ASN A 24 12.96 -27.21 1.01
N ASP A 25 13.62 -28.03 1.81
CA ASP A 25 15.09 -28.19 1.74
C ASP A 25 15.55 -28.72 0.37
N GLU A 26 14.70 -29.53 -0.32
CA GLU A 26 14.95 -30.07 -1.66
C GLU A 26 14.94 -28.99 -2.77
N GLU A 27 14.16 -27.93 -2.58
CA GLU A 27 14.03 -26.81 -3.54
C GLU A 27 14.91 -25.60 -3.18
N SER A 28 15.60 -25.69 -2.05
CA SER A 28 16.49 -24.65 -1.55
C SER A 28 17.91 -24.84 -2.08
N VAL A 29 18.45 -23.82 -2.73
CA VAL A 29 19.84 -23.83 -3.19
C VAL A 29 20.74 -23.24 -2.11
N ALA A 30 21.91 -23.85 -1.89
CA ALA A 30 22.88 -23.33 -0.95
C ALA A 30 23.32 -21.92 -1.35
N GLY A 31 23.27 -20.97 -0.39
CA GLY A 31 23.57 -19.56 -0.65
C GLY A 31 22.37 -18.70 -1.06
N GLU A 32 21.20 -19.28 -1.28
CA GLU A 32 19.96 -18.54 -1.44
C GLU A 32 19.17 -18.44 -0.13
N THR A 33 18.26 -17.45 -0.07
CA THR A 33 17.34 -17.33 1.06
C THR A 33 16.37 -18.51 1.05
N GLY A 34 16.24 -19.18 2.18
CA GLY A 34 15.33 -20.30 2.35
C GLY A 34 13.87 -19.91 2.58
N VAL A 35 13.56 -18.62 2.44
CA VAL A 35 12.23 -18.06 2.68
C VAL A 35 11.80 -17.24 1.48
N ASP A 36 10.56 -17.45 1.05
CA ASP A 36 9.89 -16.58 0.06
C ASP A 36 8.90 -15.67 0.78
N ILE A 37 9.04 -14.36 0.58
CA ILE A 37 8.16 -13.35 1.13
C ILE A 37 7.31 -12.79 -0.02
N TYR A 38 5.98 -12.90 0.10
CA TYR A 38 5.01 -12.39 -0.85
C TYR A 38 4.29 -11.19 -0.23
N ASN A 39 4.57 -10.00 -0.73
CA ASN A 39 3.86 -8.80 -0.33
C ASN A 39 2.56 -8.67 -1.13
N LEU A 40 1.43 -8.48 -0.44
CA LEU A 40 0.11 -8.38 -1.03
C LEU A 40 -0.23 -6.93 -1.33
N GLN A 41 -0.85 -6.68 -2.48
CA GLN A 41 -1.37 -5.36 -2.84
C GLN A 41 -2.67 -5.11 -2.08
N LYS A 42 -2.72 -3.96 -1.39
CA LYS A 42 -3.87 -3.59 -0.56
C LYS A 42 -4.46 -2.27 -1.04
N PHE A 43 -5.73 -2.29 -1.45
CA PHE A 43 -6.52 -1.11 -1.80
C PHE A 43 -5.81 -0.16 -2.77
N THR A 44 -5.25 -0.70 -3.84
CA THR A 44 -4.62 0.07 -4.91
C THR A 44 -5.60 0.31 -6.05
N ARG A 45 -5.47 1.47 -6.70
CA ARG A 45 -6.28 1.83 -7.86
C ARG A 45 -5.79 1.12 -9.12
N SER A 46 -6.69 0.47 -9.85
CA SER A 46 -6.40 -0.01 -11.21
C SER A 46 -6.55 1.12 -12.25
N ASN A 47 -6.16 0.85 -13.50
CA ASN A 47 -6.32 1.81 -14.60
C ASN A 47 -7.80 2.17 -14.88
N GLN A 48 -8.75 1.30 -14.52
CA GLN A 48 -10.19 1.52 -14.66
C GLN A 48 -10.85 2.03 -13.37
N SER A 49 -10.06 2.56 -12.43
CA SER A 49 -10.54 3.03 -11.12
C SER A 49 -11.17 1.93 -10.25
N THR A 50 -10.91 0.67 -10.54
CA THR A 50 -11.36 -0.43 -9.70
C THR A 50 -10.38 -0.70 -8.56
N ASN A 51 -10.88 -1.25 -7.46
CA ASN A 51 -10.06 -1.61 -6.31
C ASN A 51 -9.28 -2.91 -6.57
N ILE A 52 -7.97 -2.88 -6.37
CA ILE A 52 -7.12 -4.06 -6.31
C ILE A 52 -6.79 -4.32 -4.85
N ASN A 53 -7.28 -5.44 -4.34
CA ASN A 53 -7.02 -5.87 -2.97
C ASN A 53 -6.80 -7.37 -2.95
N GLN A 54 -5.59 -7.82 -2.63
CA GLN A 54 -5.23 -9.23 -2.54
C GLN A 54 -5.48 -9.74 -1.13
N ARG A 55 -6.16 -10.88 -1.03
CA ARG A 55 -6.51 -11.54 0.24
C ARG A 55 -5.87 -12.90 0.31
N PRO A 56 -5.12 -13.24 1.37
CA PRO A 56 -4.55 -14.57 1.52
C PRO A 56 -5.67 -15.61 1.70
N ILE A 57 -5.49 -16.76 1.07
CA ILE A 57 -6.38 -17.93 1.18
C ILE A 57 -5.75 -19.07 1.96
N VAL A 58 -4.43 -19.01 2.18
CA VAL A 58 -3.66 -20.02 2.92
C VAL A 58 -3.59 -19.65 4.41
N VAL A 59 -3.39 -20.66 5.23
CA VAL A 59 -3.24 -20.52 6.69
C VAL A 59 -1.85 -20.96 7.11
N LYS A 60 -1.37 -20.48 8.25
CA LYS A 60 -0.09 -20.94 8.81
C LYS A 60 -0.08 -22.45 9.02
N GLY A 61 0.95 -23.11 8.49
CA GLY A 61 1.16 -24.56 8.55
C GLY A 61 0.74 -25.31 7.29
N ASP A 62 0.06 -24.65 6.35
CA ASP A 62 -0.29 -25.28 5.08
C ASP A 62 0.96 -25.64 4.26
N ARG A 63 0.89 -26.76 3.58
CA ARG A 63 1.91 -27.14 2.59
C ARG A 63 1.46 -26.67 1.22
N VAL A 64 2.38 -26.01 0.53
CA VAL A 64 2.14 -25.47 -0.81
C VAL A 64 3.16 -26.03 -1.80
N ALA A 65 2.72 -26.31 -2.99
CA ALA A 65 3.57 -26.69 -4.13
C ALA A 65 3.80 -25.48 -5.04
N VAL A 66 4.73 -25.61 -5.97
CA VAL A 66 4.98 -24.61 -7.01
C VAL A 66 3.71 -24.38 -7.82
N GLY A 67 3.29 -23.13 -7.96
CA GLY A 67 2.10 -22.76 -8.71
C GLY A 67 0.81 -22.70 -7.90
N ASP A 68 0.80 -23.18 -6.65
CA ASP A 68 -0.38 -23.07 -5.78
C ASP A 68 -0.72 -21.62 -5.51
N VAL A 69 -2.03 -21.32 -5.43
CA VAL A 69 -2.52 -19.97 -5.17
C VAL A 69 -2.41 -19.65 -3.68
N LEU A 70 -1.75 -18.56 -3.37
CA LEU A 70 -1.54 -18.08 -2.00
C LEU A 70 -2.53 -17.00 -1.59
N ALA A 71 -2.91 -16.15 -2.55
CA ALA A 71 -3.84 -15.06 -2.32
C ALA A 71 -4.70 -14.80 -3.54
N ASP A 72 -5.98 -14.53 -3.29
CA ASP A 72 -6.93 -14.13 -4.30
C ASP A 72 -6.78 -12.64 -4.63
N GLY A 73 -6.89 -12.32 -5.91
CA GLY A 73 -6.95 -10.95 -6.41
C GLY A 73 -8.37 -10.44 -6.60
N ALA A 74 -8.50 -9.39 -7.42
CA ALA A 74 -9.81 -8.88 -7.81
C ALA A 74 -10.59 -9.92 -8.64
N SER A 75 -11.88 -10.09 -8.34
CA SER A 75 -12.78 -11.00 -9.02
C SER A 75 -12.27 -12.45 -9.08
N THR A 76 -11.58 -12.90 -8.07
CA THR A 76 -11.15 -14.28 -7.91
C THR A 76 -11.67 -14.87 -6.60
N ASP A 77 -11.93 -16.16 -6.61
CA ASP A 77 -12.32 -16.95 -5.44
C ASP A 77 -11.59 -18.30 -5.49
N THR A 78 -10.81 -18.57 -4.46
CA THR A 78 -9.99 -19.80 -4.35
C THR A 78 -9.12 -20.06 -5.59
N GLY A 79 -8.53 -18.97 -6.15
CA GLY A 79 -7.67 -18.99 -7.33
C GLY A 79 -8.40 -19.04 -8.67
N GLU A 80 -9.71 -19.18 -8.68
CA GLU A 80 -10.52 -19.22 -9.90
C GLU A 80 -11.20 -17.88 -10.18
N LEU A 81 -11.46 -17.58 -11.45
CA LEU A 81 -12.14 -16.36 -11.87
C LEU A 81 -13.61 -16.40 -11.44
N ALA A 82 -14.03 -15.42 -10.63
CA ALA A 82 -15.37 -15.27 -10.09
C ALA A 82 -15.90 -13.87 -10.43
N LEU A 83 -16.50 -13.71 -11.61
CA LEU A 83 -16.98 -12.42 -12.11
C LEU A 83 -18.39 -12.06 -11.66
N GLY A 84 -19.07 -12.96 -10.97
CA GLY A 84 -20.44 -12.76 -10.50
C GLY A 84 -20.74 -13.52 -9.23
N GLN A 85 -22.02 -13.59 -8.91
CA GLN A 85 -22.53 -14.25 -7.72
C GLN A 85 -23.62 -15.26 -8.10
N ASN A 86 -23.65 -16.41 -7.43
CA ASN A 86 -24.76 -17.36 -7.57
C ASN A 86 -25.97 -16.87 -6.79
N MET A 87 -27.11 -16.77 -7.45
CA MET A 87 -28.36 -16.30 -6.88
C MET A 87 -29.49 -17.27 -7.14
N LEU A 88 -30.42 -17.37 -6.20
CA LEU A 88 -31.68 -18.06 -6.41
C LEU A 88 -32.60 -17.18 -7.24
N ILE A 89 -33.07 -17.68 -8.38
CA ILE A 89 -33.91 -16.94 -9.31
C ILE A 89 -35.24 -17.66 -9.48
N ALA A 90 -36.32 -16.90 -9.51
CA ALA A 90 -37.64 -17.38 -9.90
C ALA A 90 -38.06 -16.79 -11.25
N PHE A 91 -38.43 -17.62 -12.17
CA PHE A 91 -38.93 -17.21 -13.49
C PHE A 91 -40.46 -17.16 -13.46
N MET A 92 -41.02 -16.02 -13.16
CA MET A 92 -42.45 -15.81 -13.08
C MET A 92 -42.79 -14.33 -13.29
N PRO A 93 -43.98 -14.00 -13.87
CA PRO A 93 -44.45 -12.62 -13.85
C PRO A 93 -44.84 -12.21 -12.43
N TRP A 94 -44.49 -11.00 -12.02
CA TRP A 94 -44.80 -10.48 -10.70
C TRP A 94 -45.35 -9.06 -10.74
N ASN A 95 -46.66 -8.92 -10.75
CA ASN A 95 -47.39 -7.63 -10.73
C ASN A 95 -46.93 -6.58 -11.76
N GLY A 96 -46.34 -7.03 -12.89
CA GLY A 96 -45.80 -6.14 -13.92
C GLY A 96 -44.46 -5.46 -13.61
N TYR A 97 -43.90 -5.64 -12.40
CA TYR A 97 -42.63 -5.02 -12.03
C TYR A 97 -41.39 -5.64 -12.69
N ASN A 98 -41.55 -6.80 -13.32
CA ASN A 98 -40.50 -7.46 -14.11
C ASN A 98 -40.86 -7.55 -15.60
N TYR A 99 -41.57 -6.54 -16.11
CA TYR A 99 -41.95 -6.46 -17.52
C TYR A 99 -40.72 -6.24 -18.43
N GLU A 100 -40.68 -6.93 -19.55
CA GLU A 100 -39.56 -6.94 -20.52
C GLU A 100 -38.21 -7.29 -19.88
N ASP A 101 -37.24 -6.38 -19.91
CA ASP A 101 -35.87 -6.55 -19.43
C ASP A 101 -35.71 -6.19 -17.95
N SER A 102 -36.79 -5.88 -17.24
CA SER A 102 -36.72 -5.54 -15.83
C SER A 102 -36.64 -6.77 -14.93
N VAL A 103 -35.85 -6.66 -13.88
CA VAL A 103 -35.63 -7.72 -12.88
C VAL A 103 -35.88 -7.12 -11.49
N LEU A 104 -36.66 -7.85 -10.69
CA LEU A 104 -36.81 -7.54 -9.28
C LEU A 104 -35.68 -8.17 -8.46
N ILE A 105 -35.13 -7.39 -7.57
CA ILE A 105 -34.05 -7.80 -6.67
C ILE A 105 -34.55 -7.69 -5.22
N SER A 106 -34.30 -8.74 -4.45
CA SER A 106 -34.57 -8.70 -3.01
C SER A 106 -33.65 -7.68 -2.30
N GLU A 107 -34.16 -6.91 -1.37
CA GLU A 107 -33.36 -6.01 -0.53
C GLU A 107 -32.24 -6.72 0.21
N ARG A 108 -32.40 -7.99 0.52
CA ARG A 108 -31.36 -8.82 1.14
C ARG A 108 -30.09 -8.91 0.30
N VAL A 109 -30.21 -8.95 -1.03
CA VAL A 109 -29.05 -8.98 -1.95
C VAL A 109 -28.18 -7.73 -1.76
N VAL A 110 -28.81 -6.56 -1.59
CA VAL A 110 -28.12 -5.30 -1.33
C VAL A 110 -27.59 -5.24 0.11
N ALA A 111 -28.35 -5.72 1.08
CA ALA A 111 -27.94 -5.75 2.48
C ALA A 111 -26.74 -6.68 2.73
N ASP A 112 -26.70 -7.83 2.04
CA ASP A 112 -25.59 -8.80 2.10
C ASP A 112 -24.38 -8.40 1.22
N ASP A 113 -24.39 -7.17 0.67
CA ASP A 113 -23.34 -6.65 -0.21
C ASP A 113 -23.00 -7.52 -1.43
N ARG A 114 -23.98 -8.24 -1.93
CA ARG A 114 -23.84 -8.94 -3.20
C ARG A 114 -23.79 -7.90 -4.34
N TYR A 115 -22.93 -8.10 -5.33
CA TYR A 115 -22.70 -7.15 -6.43
C TYR A 115 -22.24 -5.74 -5.97
N THR A 116 -21.78 -5.58 -4.75
CA THR A 116 -21.16 -4.34 -4.29
C THR A 116 -19.72 -4.28 -4.76
N SER A 117 -19.33 -3.18 -5.37
CA SER A 117 -17.97 -2.94 -5.84
C SER A 117 -17.36 -1.73 -5.13
N ILE A 118 -16.04 -1.74 -4.99
CA ILE A 118 -15.27 -0.60 -4.48
C ILE A 118 -14.52 0.01 -5.64
N HIS A 119 -14.69 1.29 -5.84
CA HIS A 119 -13.98 2.08 -6.83
C HIS A 119 -13.07 3.09 -6.14
N ILE A 120 -11.87 3.27 -6.66
CA ILE A 120 -10.92 4.24 -6.16
C ILE A 120 -10.72 5.29 -7.23
N GLU A 121 -11.21 6.50 -6.97
CA GLU A 121 -11.08 7.64 -7.87
C GLU A 121 -9.89 8.50 -7.45
N GLU A 122 -9.12 8.94 -8.45
CA GLU A 122 -8.01 9.87 -8.28
C GLU A 122 -8.45 11.26 -8.69
N LEU A 123 -8.40 12.20 -7.75
CA LEU A 123 -8.62 13.62 -8.01
C LEU A 123 -7.31 14.36 -7.78
N SER A 124 -6.92 15.19 -8.74
CA SER A 124 -5.65 15.91 -8.68
C SER A 124 -5.85 17.42 -8.85
N VAL A 125 -5.01 18.18 -8.17
CA VAL A 125 -4.90 19.59 -8.31
C VAL A 125 -3.44 20.01 -8.45
N VAL A 126 -3.18 21.00 -9.27
CA VAL A 126 -1.85 21.56 -9.48
C VAL A 126 -1.81 23.02 -9.06
N SER A 127 -0.74 23.42 -8.40
CA SER A 127 -0.41 24.83 -8.13
C SER A 127 0.62 25.27 -9.17
N ARG A 128 0.28 26.34 -9.90
CA ARG A 128 1.10 26.86 -10.99
C ARG A 128 1.69 28.21 -10.62
N ASP A 129 2.81 28.53 -11.23
CA ASP A 129 3.34 29.89 -11.21
C ASP A 129 2.62 30.69 -12.30
N THR A 130 1.98 31.79 -11.90
CA THR A 130 1.26 32.68 -12.82
C THR A 130 1.92 34.04 -12.91
N LYS A 131 1.61 34.83 -13.96
CA LYS A 131 2.15 36.18 -14.13
C LYS A 131 1.78 37.14 -12.99
N LEU A 132 0.75 36.84 -12.23
CA LEU A 132 0.24 37.64 -11.11
C LEU A 132 0.78 37.17 -9.75
N GLY A 133 1.52 36.07 -9.74
CA GLY A 133 2.06 35.41 -8.57
C GLY A 133 1.78 33.91 -8.55
N PRO A 134 2.41 33.17 -7.70
CA PRO A 134 2.18 31.72 -7.57
C PRO A 134 0.80 31.45 -6.98
N GLU A 135 0.14 30.39 -7.47
CA GLU A 135 -1.03 29.82 -6.82
C GLU A 135 -0.59 29.17 -5.51
N GLU A 136 -1.39 29.30 -4.48
CA GLU A 136 -1.09 28.78 -3.15
C GLU A 136 -2.12 27.73 -2.72
N ILE A 137 -1.60 26.65 -2.11
CA ILE A 137 -2.43 25.64 -1.44
C ILE A 137 -2.48 26.01 0.03
N THR A 138 -3.67 26.35 0.51
CA THR A 138 -3.88 26.89 1.86
C THR A 138 -5.25 26.53 2.40
N ARG A 139 -5.39 26.51 3.72
CA ARG A 139 -6.67 26.42 4.42
C ARG A 139 -7.40 27.77 4.48
N ASP A 140 -6.67 28.86 4.35
CA ASP A 140 -7.22 30.21 4.43
C ASP A 140 -7.98 30.57 3.14
N ILE A 141 -9.26 30.24 3.12
CA ILE A 141 -10.18 30.48 2.01
C ILE A 141 -11.36 31.30 2.54
N SER A 142 -11.46 32.55 2.10
CA SER A 142 -12.38 33.55 2.65
C SER A 142 -13.88 33.24 2.55
N ASN A 143 -14.28 32.33 1.65
CA ASN A 143 -15.71 32.08 1.34
C ASN A 143 -16.23 30.73 1.86
N LEU A 144 -15.49 30.07 2.76
CA LEU A 144 -15.85 28.76 3.31
C LEU A 144 -16.22 28.87 4.79
N SER A 145 -17.22 28.10 5.20
CA SER A 145 -17.59 27.98 6.60
C SER A 145 -16.57 27.11 7.36
N GLU A 146 -16.46 27.31 8.66
CA GLU A 146 -15.61 26.54 9.56
C GLU A 146 -15.89 25.02 9.44
N ASN A 147 -17.18 24.64 9.26
CA ASN A 147 -17.56 23.24 9.08
C ASN A 147 -17.01 22.62 7.77
N GLN A 148 -16.88 23.41 6.72
CA GLN A 148 -16.28 22.96 5.46
C GLN A 148 -14.75 22.84 5.57
N LEU A 149 -14.16 23.71 6.36
CA LEU A 149 -12.71 23.71 6.62
C LEU A 149 -12.28 22.69 7.66
N SER A 150 -13.19 22.13 8.48
CA SER A 150 -12.89 21.19 9.55
C SER A 150 -12.22 19.88 9.08
N ARG A 151 -12.45 19.51 7.81
CA ARG A 151 -11.87 18.32 7.18
C ARG A 151 -10.48 18.55 6.59
N LEU A 152 -10.02 19.80 6.55
CA LEU A 152 -8.72 20.19 6.02
C LEU A 152 -7.73 20.36 7.18
N ASP A 153 -6.47 19.96 6.93
CA ASP A 153 -5.36 20.25 7.83
C ASP A 153 -4.87 21.70 7.69
N ASP A 154 -3.86 22.06 8.45
CA ASP A 154 -3.25 23.40 8.42
C ASP A 154 -2.64 23.74 7.05
N SER A 155 -2.29 22.74 6.25
CA SER A 155 -1.78 22.92 4.90
C SER A 155 -2.89 23.03 3.83
N GLY A 156 -4.15 22.94 4.25
CA GLY A 156 -5.30 23.03 3.34
C GLY A 156 -5.62 21.74 2.59
N ILE A 157 -5.15 20.61 3.06
CA ILE A 157 -5.34 19.29 2.44
C ILE A 157 -6.23 18.44 3.35
N VAL A 158 -7.15 17.67 2.75
CA VAL A 158 -8.06 16.80 3.47
C VAL A 158 -7.32 15.71 4.26
N PHE A 159 -7.86 15.36 5.44
CA PHE A 159 -7.33 14.25 6.24
C PHE A 159 -7.63 12.90 5.59
N ILE A 160 -6.70 11.96 5.74
CA ILE A 160 -6.94 10.56 5.40
C ILE A 160 -7.98 9.99 6.38
N GLY A 161 -8.96 9.25 5.84
CA GLY A 161 -10.09 8.73 6.60
C GLY A 161 -11.30 9.66 6.67
N ALA A 162 -11.23 10.87 6.12
CA ALA A 162 -12.37 11.77 6.07
C ALA A 162 -13.45 11.26 5.11
N GLU A 163 -14.70 11.27 5.58
CA GLU A 163 -15.85 11.04 4.73
C GLU A 163 -16.21 12.32 3.98
N VAL A 164 -16.29 12.24 2.67
CA VAL A 164 -16.52 13.37 1.77
C VAL A 164 -17.76 13.15 0.92
N LYS A 165 -18.45 14.25 0.63
CA LYS A 165 -19.66 14.30 -0.22
C LYS A 165 -19.44 15.27 -1.37
N ALA A 166 -20.29 15.19 -2.38
CA ALA A 166 -20.28 16.11 -3.49
C ALA A 166 -20.27 17.58 -3.02
N GLY A 167 -19.34 18.37 -3.56
CA GLY A 167 -19.13 19.78 -3.21
C GLY A 167 -18.20 20.05 -2.04
N ASP A 168 -17.82 19.04 -1.24
CA ASP A 168 -16.84 19.21 -0.16
C ASP A 168 -15.46 19.57 -0.75
N VAL A 169 -14.70 20.38 -0.02
CA VAL A 169 -13.35 20.78 -0.42
C VAL A 169 -12.36 19.70 -0.03
N LEU A 170 -11.55 19.26 -0.98
CA LEU A 170 -10.48 18.29 -0.78
C LEU A 170 -9.12 18.97 -0.59
N VAL A 171 -8.84 19.97 -1.42
CA VAL A 171 -7.60 20.74 -1.34
C VAL A 171 -7.97 22.20 -1.54
N GLY A 172 -7.67 23.02 -0.54
CA GLY A 172 -7.86 24.46 -0.60
C GLY A 172 -6.78 25.11 -1.48
N LYS A 173 -7.17 25.78 -2.54
CA LYS A 173 -6.27 26.51 -3.44
C LYS A 173 -6.82 27.88 -3.75
N VAL A 174 -5.95 28.88 -3.71
CA VAL A 174 -6.25 30.25 -4.08
C VAL A 174 -5.36 30.70 -5.25
N THR A 175 -5.94 31.43 -6.16
CA THR A 175 -5.25 31.97 -7.32
C THR A 175 -5.26 33.50 -7.24
N PRO A 176 -4.12 34.20 -7.41
CA PRO A 176 -4.07 35.65 -7.42
C PRO A 176 -4.96 36.24 -8.53
N LYS A 177 -5.75 37.29 -8.20
CA LYS A 177 -6.57 38.02 -9.14
C LYS A 177 -5.86 39.27 -9.66
N GLY A 178 -5.95 39.53 -10.96
CA GLY A 178 -5.57 40.84 -11.53
C GLY A 178 -6.64 41.90 -11.31
N GLU A 179 -6.25 43.15 -11.30
CA GLU A 179 -7.16 44.32 -11.13
C GLU A 179 -8.33 44.36 -12.14
N THR A 180 -8.15 43.76 -13.31
CA THR A 180 -9.20 43.69 -14.37
C THR A 180 -10.27 42.65 -14.10
N GLN A 181 -10.04 41.72 -13.17
CA GLN A 181 -10.96 40.63 -12.81
C GLN A 181 -11.81 40.91 -11.58
N LEU A 182 -11.62 42.06 -10.94
CA LEU A 182 -12.41 42.47 -9.80
C LEU A 182 -13.79 42.95 -10.26
N THR A 183 -14.85 42.47 -9.62
CA THR A 183 -16.19 43.01 -9.85
C THR A 183 -16.28 44.46 -9.38
N PRO A 184 -17.25 45.28 -9.89
CA PRO A 184 -17.42 46.65 -9.42
C PRO A 184 -17.64 46.75 -7.90
N GLU A 185 -18.34 45.79 -7.32
CA GLU A 185 -18.60 45.73 -5.90
C GLU A 185 -17.31 45.43 -5.12
N GLU A 186 -16.45 44.49 -5.58
CA GLU A 186 -15.14 44.18 -4.99
C GLU A 186 -14.20 45.38 -5.08
N LYS A 187 -14.23 46.16 -6.19
CA LYS A 187 -13.48 47.40 -6.33
C LYS A 187 -13.95 48.47 -5.31
N LEU A 188 -15.27 48.59 -5.11
CA LEU A 188 -15.84 49.50 -4.14
C LEU A 188 -15.47 49.11 -2.69
N LEU A 189 -15.55 47.80 -2.36
CA LEU A 189 -15.14 47.26 -1.04
C LEU A 189 -13.66 47.50 -0.76
N ARG A 190 -12.79 47.39 -1.77
CA ARG A 190 -11.37 47.69 -1.67
C ARG A 190 -11.10 49.15 -1.35
N VAL A 191 -11.87 50.05 -1.93
CA VAL A 191 -11.77 51.51 -1.67
C VAL A 191 -12.26 51.86 -0.26
N ILE A 192 -13.32 51.18 0.24
CA ILE A 192 -13.95 51.46 1.53
C ILE A 192 -13.20 50.83 2.71
N PHE A 193 -12.78 49.58 2.56
CA PHE A 193 -12.22 48.74 3.62
C PHE A 193 -10.70 48.50 3.52
N GLY A 194 -10.02 49.12 2.55
CA GLY A 194 -8.62 48.94 2.28
C GLY A 194 -8.30 47.56 1.68
N GLU A 195 -7.04 47.15 1.73
CA GLU A 195 -6.50 45.90 1.12
C GLU A 195 -7.10 44.58 1.62
N LYS A 196 -8.13 44.60 2.45
CA LYS A 196 -8.79 43.41 2.98
C LYS A 196 -9.82 42.74 2.07
N ALA A 197 -10.14 43.32 0.91
CA ALA A 197 -10.91 42.61 -0.12
C ALA A 197 -9.97 41.59 -0.79
N SER A 198 -10.30 40.30 -0.73
CA SER A 198 -9.45 39.22 -1.17
C SER A 198 -8.91 39.39 -2.59
N ASP A 199 -7.59 39.62 -2.70
CA ASP A 199 -6.87 39.67 -3.98
C ASP A 199 -6.75 38.30 -4.64
N VAL A 200 -7.43 37.29 -4.11
CA VAL A 200 -7.35 35.89 -4.55
C VAL A 200 -8.72 35.33 -4.87
N LYS A 201 -8.74 34.42 -5.86
CA LYS A 201 -9.92 33.66 -6.25
C LYS A 201 -9.81 32.24 -5.69
N ASP A 202 -10.91 31.73 -5.13
CA ASP A 202 -11.00 30.30 -4.74
C ASP A 202 -11.04 29.42 -5.99
N THR A 203 -10.00 28.58 -6.12
CA THR A 203 -9.86 27.56 -7.17
C THR A 203 -9.63 26.18 -6.56
N SER A 204 -10.15 25.95 -5.36
CA SER A 204 -10.01 24.72 -4.60
C SER A 204 -10.53 23.50 -5.35
N LEU A 205 -9.88 22.36 -5.12
CA LEU A 205 -10.36 21.07 -5.60
C LEU A 205 -11.55 20.64 -4.73
N ARG A 206 -12.68 20.37 -5.38
CA ARG A 206 -13.90 19.91 -4.73
C ARG A 206 -14.29 18.53 -5.24
N VAL A 207 -15.03 17.80 -4.42
CA VAL A 207 -15.61 16.51 -4.81
C VAL A 207 -16.62 16.73 -5.93
N PRO A 208 -16.52 16.03 -7.06
CA PRO A 208 -17.47 16.12 -8.16
C PRO A 208 -18.90 15.74 -7.75
N SER A 209 -19.88 16.22 -8.51
CA SER A 209 -21.29 15.89 -8.30
C SER A 209 -21.52 14.38 -8.42
N GLY A 210 -22.32 13.82 -7.51
CA GLY A 210 -22.67 12.41 -7.50
C GLY A 210 -21.63 11.47 -6.86
N MET A 211 -20.48 11.99 -6.44
CA MET A 211 -19.46 11.20 -5.76
C MET A 211 -19.57 11.35 -4.25
N THR A 212 -19.50 10.23 -3.54
CA THR A 212 -19.39 10.16 -2.08
C THR A 212 -18.43 9.08 -1.71
N GLY A 213 -17.62 9.27 -0.68
CA GLY A 213 -16.68 8.23 -0.30
C GLY A 213 -15.79 8.63 0.86
N THR A 214 -14.77 7.82 1.08
CA THR A 214 -13.77 8.04 2.14
C THR A 214 -12.40 8.28 1.50
N VAL A 215 -11.68 9.29 1.97
CA VAL A 215 -10.31 9.55 1.53
C VAL A 215 -9.39 8.46 2.10
N ILE A 216 -8.75 7.70 1.22
CA ILE A 216 -7.87 6.59 1.60
C ILE A 216 -6.39 6.93 1.52
N ASP A 217 -6.01 7.83 0.63
CA ASP A 217 -4.62 8.25 0.46
C ASP A 217 -4.52 9.67 -0.08
N VAL A 218 -3.43 10.34 0.25
CA VAL A 218 -3.08 11.67 -0.23
C VAL A 218 -1.60 11.70 -0.59
N GLN A 219 -1.28 12.11 -1.79
CA GLN A 219 0.09 12.26 -2.28
C GLN A 219 0.37 13.72 -2.61
N VAL A 220 1.46 14.25 -2.08
CA VAL A 220 1.90 15.62 -2.32
C VAL A 220 3.25 15.59 -3.03
N PHE A 221 3.29 16.19 -4.21
CA PHE A 221 4.50 16.33 -5.03
C PHE A 221 4.92 17.80 -5.04
N THR A 222 6.17 18.07 -4.76
CA THR A 222 6.73 19.42 -4.71
C THR A 222 7.93 19.50 -5.65
N ARG A 223 7.97 20.52 -6.51
CA ARG A 223 9.09 20.76 -7.41
C ARG A 223 10.38 20.94 -6.63
N ASP A 224 11.49 20.48 -7.21
CA ASP A 224 12.83 20.71 -6.67
C ASP A 224 13.11 22.22 -6.53
N GLY A 225 13.68 22.63 -5.38
CA GLY A 225 13.91 24.02 -5.04
C GLY A 225 12.72 24.78 -4.44
N VAL A 226 11.53 24.20 -4.37
CA VAL A 226 10.38 24.78 -3.71
C VAL A 226 10.27 24.26 -2.27
N LYS A 227 9.97 25.17 -1.32
CA LYS A 227 9.82 24.80 0.10
C LYS A 227 8.63 23.84 0.27
N ARG A 228 8.89 22.74 0.98
CA ARG A 228 7.85 21.75 1.33
C ARG A 228 6.98 22.23 2.47
N ASP A 229 5.73 21.82 2.45
CA ASP A 229 4.80 22.03 3.56
C ASP A 229 5.02 20.99 4.64
N LYS A 230 4.61 21.31 5.86
CA LYS A 230 4.61 20.37 7.00
C LYS A 230 3.90 19.04 6.68
N ARG A 231 2.83 19.08 5.90
CA ARG A 231 2.10 17.87 5.47
C ARG A 231 2.95 16.99 4.57
N ALA A 232 3.62 17.57 3.58
CA ALA A 232 4.51 16.83 2.68
C ALA A 232 5.68 16.19 3.46
N GLU A 233 6.28 16.93 4.37
CA GLU A 233 7.35 16.43 5.25
C GLU A 233 6.88 15.27 6.13
N SER A 234 5.69 15.40 6.72
CA SER A 234 5.08 14.34 7.54
C SER A 234 4.79 13.07 6.74
N ILE A 235 4.24 13.20 5.52
CA ILE A 235 3.97 12.06 4.62
C ILE A 235 5.27 11.34 4.26
N ILE A 236 6.32 12.08 3.91
CA ILE A 236 7.63 11.51 3.58
C ILE A 236 8.24 10.78 4.78
N ALA A 237 8.23 11.42 5.95
CA ALA A 237 8.78 10.83 7.18
C ALA A 237 8.04 9.53 7.57
N GLU A 238 6.71 9.52 7.47
CA GLU A 238 5.91 8.34 7.76
C GLU A 238 6.14 7.22 6.73
N ALA A 239 6.22 7.56 5.44
CA ALA A 239 6.51 6.61 4.37
C ALA A 239 7.89 5.95 4.54
N LEU A 240 8.94 6.74 4.89
CA LEU A 240 10.28 6.22 5.16
C LEU A 240 10.33 5.34 6.41
N LYS A 241 9.64 5.76 7.47
CA LYS A 241 9.54 4.98 8.72
C LYS A 241 8.86 3.63 8.49
N ARG A 242 7.76 3.62 7.71
CA ARG A 242 7.06 2.37 7.35
C ARG A 242 7.95 1.46 6.50
N TYR A 243 8.59 2.02 5.48
CA TYR A 243 9.47 1.27 4.58
C TYR A 243 10.67 0.66 5.31
N ARG A 244 11.31 1.42 6.23
CA ARG A 244 12.39 0.92 7.06
C ARG A 244 11.94 -0.25 7.93
N ARG A 245 10.79 -0.12 8.58
CA ARG A 245 10.21 -1.21 9.40
C ARG A 245 9.98 -2.47 8.56
N ASP A 246 9.42 -2.31 7.35
CA ASP A 246 9.17 -3.45 6.47
C ASP A 246 10.47 -4.16 6.05
N LEU A 247 11.54 -3.41 5.77
CA LEU A 247 12.85 -3.98 5.45
C LEU A 247 13.49 -4.67 6.66
N ASP A 248 13.38 -4.09 7.85
CA ASP A 248 13.90 -4.68 9.09
C ASP A 248 13.14 -5.97 9.44
N ASP A 249 11.82 -6.01 9.22
CA ASP A 249 11.01 -7.21 9.43
C ASP A 249 11.36 -8.32 8.42
N GLN A 250 11.56 -7.96 7.14
CA GLN A 250 12.00 -8.91 6.11
C GLN A 250 13.38 -9.50 6.44
N LEU A 251 14.33 -8.66 6.86
CA LEU A 251 15.65 -9.11 7.25
C LEU A 251 15.57 -10.09 8.44
N ARG A 252 14.78 -9.77 9.47
CA ARG A 252 14.57 -10.62 10.64
C ARG A 252 13.99 -11.99 10.28
N ILE A 253 13.04 -12.03 9.33
CA ILE A 253 12.45 -13.29 8.84
C ILE A 253 13.50 -14.13 8.14
N VAL A 254 14.31 -13.53 7.26
CA VAL A 254 15.40 -14.23 6.54
C VAL A 254 16.47 -14.73 7.52
N GLU A 255 16.91 -13.88 8.45
CA GLU A 255 17.91 -14.25 9.47
C GLU A 255 17.44 -15.45 10.30
N ARG A 256 16.20 -15.39 10.79
CA ARG A 256 15.63 -16.47 11.61
C ARG A 256 15.64 -17.81 10.87
N ASP A 257 15.14 -17.85 9.63
CA ASP A 257 15.12 -19.09 8.85
C ASP A 257 16.53 -19.57 8.52
N SER A 258 17.43 -18.67 8.14
CA SER A 258 18.82 -18.99 7.83
C SER A 258 19.55 -19.60 9.05
N PHE A 259 19.34 -19.04 10.24
CA PHE A 259 19.91 -19.60 11.48
C PHE A 259 19.28 -20.93 11.86
N ASP A 260 17.98 -21.12 11.67
CA ASP A 260 17.31 -22.39 11.95
C ASP A 260 17.77 -23.50 10.99
N ARG A 261 18.03 -23.17 9.73
CA ARG A 261 18.63 -24.10 8.76
C ARG A 261 20.06 -24.40 9.10
N LEU A 262 20.85 -23.39 9.44
CA LEU A 262 22.24 -23.55 9.83
C LEU A 262 22.35 -24.47 11.06
N ARG A 263 21.52 -24.29 12.09
CA ARG A 263 21.47 -25.18 13.26
C ARG A 263 21.19 -26.62 12.88
N ARG A 264 20.24 -26.87 11.97
CA ARG A 264 19.93 -28.24 11.51
C ARG A 264 21.08 -28.86 10.75
N GLN A 265 21.80 -28.09 9.94
CA GLN A 265 22.95 -28.58 9.17
C GLN A 265 24.19 -28.83 10.05
N LEU A 266 24.39 -28.01 11.07
CA LEU A 266 25.54 -28.18 11.98
C LEU A 266 25.35 -29.26 13.05
N ALA A 267 24.12 -29.73 13.24
CA ALA A 267 23.84 -30.79 14.22
C ALA A 267 24.57 -32.08 13.85
N GLY A 268 25.35 -32.65 14.79
CA GLY A 268 26.13 -33.90 14.60
C GLY A 268 27.55 -33.68 14.07
N HIS A 269 27.94 -32.47 13.69
CA HIS A 269 29.30 -32.16 13.24
C HIS A 269 30.20 -31.79 14.42
N LYS A 270 31.51 -31.94 14.24
CA LYS A 270 32.52 -31.63 15.28
C LYS A 270 33.07 -30.22 15.10
N VAL A 271 33.29 -29.55 16.23
CA VAL A 271 33.92 -28.22 16.31
C VAL A 271 35.40 -28.37 16.67
N VAL A 272 36.26 -27.75 15.88
CA VAL A 272 37.70 -27.71 16.11
C VAL A 272 38.10 -26.64 17.11
N SER A 273 37.48 -25.46 17.00
CA SER A 273 37.80 -24.33 17.86
C SER A 273 36.65 -23.30 17.86
N THR A 274 36.53 -22.59 18.99
CA THR A 274 35.67 -21.43 19.10
C THR A 274 36.50 -20.20 19.40
N MET A 275 36.39 -19.15 18.60
CA MET A 275 37.20 -17.95 18.84
C MET A 275 36.72 -17.08 20.01
N LYS A 276 35.49 -17.23 20.48
CA LYS A 276 34.90 -16.32 21.49
C LYS A 276 33.94 -16.95 22.50
N LEU A 277 33.62 -18.22 22.40
CA LEU A 277 32.65 -18.86 23.29
C LEU A 277 33.35 -19.54 24.45
N GLU A 278 33.29 -18.92 25.64
CA GLU A 278 33.75 -19.53 26.88
C GLU A 278 32.85 -20.73 27.23
N GLY A 279 33.40 -21.93 27.26
CA GLY A 279 32.73 -23.13 27.75
C GLY A 279 32.54 -24.28 26.77
N LEU A 280 32.97 -24.19 25.51
CA LEU A 280 33.00 -25.33 24.60
C LEU A 280 34.37 -26.01 24.62
N PRO A 281 34.46 -27.31 25.01
CA PRO A 281 35.69 -28.06 24.82
C PRO A 281 35.97 -28.24 23.31
N ALA A 282 37.23 -28.12 22.91
CA ALA A 282 37.68 -28.50 21.58
C ALA A 282 37.29 -29.95 21.29
N ASP A 283 36.96 -30.29 20.05
CA ASP A 283 36.52 -31.61 19.59
C ASP A 283 35.12 -32.06 20.10
N CYS A 284 34.24 -31.14 20.43
CA CYS A 284 32.87 -31.45 20.84
C CYS A 284 31.95 -31.63 19.61
N VAL A 285 31.09 -32.64 19.67
CA VAL A 285 30.00 -32.83 18.69
C VAL A 285 28.85 -31.92 19.06
N LEU A 286 28.40 -31.11 18.11
CA LEU A 286 27.29 -30.20 18.31
C LEU A 286 25.97 -30.96 18.43
N THR A 287 25.31 -30.85 19.58
CA THR A 287 23.96 -31.39 19.77
C THR A 287 22.91 -30.34 19.41
N PRO A 288 21.70 -30.74 18.91
CA PRO A 288 20.62 -29.83 18.62
C PRO A 288 20.20 -28.95 19.81
N GLU A 289 20.25 -29.50 21.01
CA GLU A 289 19.90 -28.81 22.27
C GLU A 289 20.91 -27.70 22.57
N PHE A 290 22.20 -27.94 22.39
CA PHE A 290 23.22 -26.91 22.55
C PHE A 290 23.11 -25.81 21.50
N LEU A 291 22.91 -26.16 20.21
CA LEU A 291 22.72 -25.21 19.13
C LEU A 291 21.48 -24.31 19.33
N ALA A 292 20.45 -24.85 20.00
CA ALA A 292 19.25 -24.06 20.31
C ALA A 292 19.49 -22.96 21.35
N THR A 293 20.51 -23.10 22.21
CA THR A 293 20.90 -22.11 23.23
C THR A 293 21.75 -20.97 22.67
N MET A 294 22.39 -21.17 21.50
CA MET A 294 23.27 -20.19 20.87
C MET A 294 22.46 -19.10 20.16
N GLN A 295 22.93 -17.86 20.26
CA GLN A 295 22.41 -16.78 19.42
C GLN A 295 22.81 -17.01 17.96
N GLY A 296 21.97 -16.53 17.02
CA GLY A 296 22.17 -16.81 15.59
C GLY A 296 23.54 -16.39 15.06
N TYR A 297 24.01 -15.21 15.46
CA TYR A 297 25.31 -14.68 15.01
C TYR A 297 26.52 -15.39 15.64
N ASP A 298 26.37 -16.00 16.81
CA ASP A 298 27.44 -16.78 17.45
C ASP A 298 27.79 -18.04 16.65
N LEU A 299 26.85 -18.52 15.82
CA LEU A 299 27.08 -19.67 14.93
C LEU A 299 28.16 -19.38 13.87
N PHE A 300 28.38 -18.12 13.50
CA PHE A 300 29.43 -17.74 12.54
C PHE A 300 30.83 -17.73 13.13
N ASP A 301 30.96 -17.76 14.46
CA ASP A 301 32.25 -17.85 15.18
C ASP A 301 32.72 -19.30 15.36
N LEU A 302 31.88 -20.27 14.96
CA LEU A 302 32.27 -21.71 15.01
C LEU A 302 33.25 -22.06 13.89
N ARG A 303 34.24 -22.90 14.22
CA ARG A 303 35.16 -23.53 13.26
C ARG A 303 34.91 -25.02 13.22
N MET A 304 34.49 -25.51 12.06
CA MET A 304 34.12 -26.91 11.89
C MET A 304 35.32 -27.75 11.42
N GLU A 305 35.35 -29.03 11.78
CA GLU A 305 36.33 -29.98 11.30
C GLU A 305 36.09 -30.32 9.81
N GLU A 306 34.82 -30.44 9.43
CA GLU A 306 34.42 -30.73 8.06
C GLU A 306 34.34 -29.48 7.21
N GLU A 307 35.04 -29.50 6.06
CA GLU A 307 35.07 -28.38 5.12
C GLU A 307 33.69 -28.05 4.53
N SER A 308 32.83 -29.07 4.36
CA SER A 308 31.43 -28.89 3.89
C SER A 308 30.59 -28.08 4.86
N ALA A 309 30.70 -28.38 6.17
CA ALA A 309 29.97 -27.65 7.21
C ALA A 309 30.49 -26.23 7.37
N GLN A 310 31.81 -26.02 7.27
CA GLN A 310 32.42 -24.70 7.30
C GLN A 310 31.97 -23.85 6.08
N HIS A 311 31.97 -24.43 4.88
CA HIS A 311 31.52 -23.79 3.68
C HIS A 311 30.02 -23.34 3.77
N TYR A 312 29.20 -24.15 4.40
CA TYR A 312 27.78 -23.81 4.63
C TYR A 312 27.62 -22.61 5.58
N ILE A 313 28.44 -22.50 6.63
CA ILE A 313 28.47 -21.32 7.50
C ILE A 313 28.83 -20.06 6.69
N ASP A 314 29.88 -20.15 5.88
CA ASP A 314 30.38 -19.03 5.11
C ASP A 314 29.36 -18.57 4.05
N LEU A 315 28.68 -19.50 3.36
CA LEU A 315 27.61 -19.18 2.42
C LEU A 315 26.41 -18.53 3.12
N THR A 316 26.01 -19.05 4.28
CA THR A 316 24.89 -18.48 5.05
C THR A 316 25.21 -17.07 5.52
N LYS A 317 26.44 -16.84 5.99
CA LYS A 317 26.92 -15.51 6.38
C LYS A 317 26.88 -14.53 5.22
N GLN A 318 27.41 -14.94 4.07
CA GLN A 318 27.40 -14.10 2.83
C GLN A 318 25.97 -13.79 2.39
N ALA A 319 25.05 -14.75 2.43
CA ALA A 319 23.65 -14.54 2.05
C ALA A 319 22.95 -13.52 2.97
N ILE A 320 23.19 -13.57 4.26
CA ILE A 320 22.63 -12.59 5.22
C ILE A 320 23.24 -11.21 5.02
N GLU A 321 24.57 -11.12 4.87
CA GLU A 321 25.28 -9.86 4.61
C GLU A 321 24.79 -9.23 3.31
N HIS A 322 24.67 -9.99 2.23
CA HIS A 322 24.14 -9.53 0.95
C HIS A 322 22.70 -9.00 1.08
N THR A 323 21.83 -9.72 1.82
CA THR A 323 20.46 -9.28 2.08
C THR A 323 20.43 -7.96 2.85
N ARG A 324 21.30 -7.79 3.82
CA ARG A 324 21.42 -6.56 4.63
C ARG A 324 21.89 -5.38 3.78
N GLU A 325 22.92 -5.58 2.96
CA GLU A 325 23.43 -4.56 2.04
C GLU A 325 22.37 -4.17 1.00
N ASP A 326 21.65 -5.15 0.47
CA ASP A 326 20.59 -4.91 -0.51
C ASP A 326 19.41 -4.11 0.10
N ASN A 327 19.03 -4.43 1.33
CA ASN A 327 18.02 -3.68 2.08
C ASN A 327 18.48 -2.24 2.39
N SER A 328 19.74 -2.05 2.79
CA SER A 328 20.31 -0.71 3.00
C SER A 328 20.28 0.11 1.71
N ARG A 329 20.74 -0.48 0.61
CA ARG A 329 20.71 0.16 -0.72
C ARG A 329 19.29 0.52 -1.16
N LYS A 330 18.33 -0.37 -0.96
CA LYS A 330 16.91 -0.10 -1.25
C LYS A 330 16.37 1.06 -0.44
N TYR A 331 16.74 1.12 0.85
CA TYR A 331 16.34 2.23 1.72
C TYR A 331 16.96 3.56 1.25
N ASP A 332 18.25 3.59 0.92
CA ASP A 332 18.93 4.80 0.47
C ASP A 332 18.35 5.32 -0.86
N ILE A 333 18.11 4.44 -1.82
CA ILE A 333 17.44 4.79 -3.09
C ILE A 333 16.05 5.37 -2.83
N LYS A 334 15.28 4.77 -1.92
CA LYS A 334 13.94 5.25 -1.57
C LYS A 334 13.99 6.59 -0.86
N ASN A 335 14.94 6.76 0.06
CA ASN A 335 15.17 8.01 0.78
C ASN A 335 15.53 9.13 -0.20
N ASP A 336 16.51 8.92 -1.07
CA ASP A 336 16.93 9.89 -2.07
C ASP A 336 15.78 10.28 -2.99
N LYS A 337 15.00 9.30 -3.45
CA LYS A 337 13.83 9.54 -4.31
C LYS A 337 12.76 10.37 -3.63
N LEU A 338 12.50 10.17 -2.34
CA LEU A 338 11.47 10.91 -1.59
C LEU A 338 11.98 12.27 -1.08
N THR A 339 13.27 12.41 -0.80
CA THR A 339 13.86 13.65 -0.30
C THR A 339 14.27 14.60 -1.43
N ARG A 340 14.59 14.09 -2.59
CA ARG A 340 14.81 14.90 -3.79
C ARG A 340 13.47 15.49 -4.25
N GLY A 341 13.47 16.71 -4.79
CA GLY A 341 12.28 17.31 -5.37
C GLY A 341 11.73 16.48 -6.53
N ASP A 342 10.44 16.63 -6.80
CA ASP A 342 9.76 15.91 -7.86
C ASP A 342 9.92 16.62 -9.20
N GLU A 343 10.08 15.85 -10.28
CA GLU A 343 10.05 16.35 -11.65
C GLU A 343 8.59 16.59 -12.07
N LEU A 344 8.16 17.85 -11.97
CA LEU A 344 6.82 18.27 -12.37
C LEU A 344 6.85 18.96 -13.74
N PRO A 345 5.71 18.98 -14.48
CA PRO A 345 5.60 19.70 -15.73
C PRO A 345 6.02 21.17 -15.61
N PRO A 346 6.49 21.81 -16.69
CA PRO A 346 6.87 23.21 -16.66
C PRO A 346 5.78 24.12 -16.09
N GLY A 347 6.15 25.03 -15.18
CA GLY A 347 5.23 25.96 -14.55
C GLY A 347 4.42 25.39 -13.37
N VAL A 348 4.47 24.11 -13.09
CA VAL A 348 3.83 23.49 -11.93
C VAL A 348 4.79 23.51 -10.74
N LEU A 349 4.36 24.11 -9.62
CA LEU A 349 5.14 24.21 -8.39
C LEU A 349 4.85 23.04 -7.46
N LYS A 350 3.58 22.65 -7.35
CA LYS A 350 3.10 21.60 -6.47
C LYS A 350 1.93 20.86 -7.13
N MET A 351 1.82 19.57 -6.86
CA MET A 351 0.70 18.74 -7.26
C MET A 351 0.23 17.94 -6.05
N VAL A 352 -1.08 17.91 -5.83
CA VAL A 352 -1.70 17.07 -4.80
C VAL A 352 -2.66 16.12 -5.49
N LYS A 353 -2.52 14.83 -5.18
CA LYS A 353 -3.43 13.77 -5.60
C LYS A 353 -4.16 13.24 -4.38
N VAL A 354 -5.47 13.19 -4.48
CA VAL A 354 -6.36 12.65 -3.43
C VAL A 354 -7.06 11.43 -3.99
N TYR A 355 -6.98 10.32 -3.26
CA TYR A 355 -7.64 9.07 -3.62
C TYR A 355 -8.86 8.87 -2.73
N ILE A 356 -10.01 8.70 -3.35
CA ILE A 356 -11.30 8.51 -2.68
C ILE A 356 -11.80 7.10 -3.00
N ALA A 357 -12.10 6.32 -1.97
CA ALA A 357 -12.77 5.03 -2.12
C ALA A 357 -14.28 5.24 -2.08
N GLU A 358 -14.94 4.85 -3.15
CA GLU A 358 -16.38 4.86 -3.29
C GLU A 358 -16.91 3.43 -3.25
N ARG A 359 -17.93 3.21 -2.43
CA ARG A 359 -18.63 1.92 -2.37
C ARG A 359 -19.92 2.00 -3.18
N ARG A 360 -19.93 1.31 -4.31
CA ARG A 360 -21.08 1.27 -5.21
C ARG A 360 -21.90 0.02 -4.97
N ARG A 361 -23.08 0.20 -4.40
CA ARG A 361 -24.07 -0.85 -4.22
C ARG A 361 -24.98 -0.97 -5.43
N LEU A 362 -25.61 -2.13 -5.57
CA LEU A 362 -26.62 -2.33 -6.59
C LEU A 362 -27.77 -1.32 -6.45
N GLN A 363 -28.08 -0.62 -7.52
CA GLN A 363 -29.12 0.41 -7.56
C GLN A 363 -30.09 0.15 -8.72
N PRO A 364 -31.34 0.66 -8.64
CA PRO A 364 -32.25 0.65 -9.79
C PRO A 364 -31.62 1.32 -11.00
N GLY A 365 -31.70 0.67 -12.16
CA GLY A 365 -31.07 1.11 -13.42
C GLY A 365 -29.75 0.42 -13.74
N ASP A 366 -29.16 -0.33 -12.80
CA ASP A 366 -27.99 -1.15 -13.08
C ASP A 366 -28.34 -2.29 -14.01
N LYS A 367 -27.42 -2.60 -14.94
CA LYS A 367 -27.58 -3.66 -15.91
C LYS A 367 -27.05 -4.99 -15.35
N MET A 368 -27.87 -6.03 -15.41
CA MET A 368 -27.53 -7.38 -14.98
C MET A 368 -27.68 -8.38 -16.12
N ALA A 369 -26.89 -9.46 -16.08
CA ALA A 369 -27.01 -10.56 -17.04
C ALA A 369 -26.72 -11.89 -16.34
N GLY A 370 -27.21 -12.99 -16.92
CA GLY A 370 -26.77 -14.31 -16.56
C GLY A 370 -25.31 -14.55 -16.98
N ARG A 371 -24.69 -15.64 -16.52
CA ARG A 371 -23.27 -15.91 -16.79
C ARG A 371 -22.93 -16.16 -18.29
N HIS A 372 -23.93 -16.38 -19.13
CA HIS A 372 -23.77 -16.51 -20.58
C HIS A 372 -24.12 -15.22 -21.34
N GLY A 373 -24.31 -14.10 -20.63
CA GLY A 373 -24.73 -12.84 -21.20
C GLY A 373 -26.22 -12.79 -21.55
N ASN A 374 -27.00 -13.79 -21.16
CA ASN A 374 -28.46 -13.83 -21.37
C ASN A 374 -29.18 -12.90 -20.38
N LYS A 375 -30.37 -12.52 -20.80
CA LYS A 375 -31.32 -11.76 -19.97
C LYS A 375 -31.99 -12.67 -18.95
#